data_b427a850ade3240179a147b77d352272
#
_entry.id   b427a850ade3240179a147b77d352272
#
_cell.length_a   1.000
_cell.length_b   1.000
_cell.length_c   1.000
_cell.angle_alpha   90.00
_cell.angle_beta   90.00
_cell.angle_gamma   90.00
#
_symmetry.space_group_name_H-M   'P 1'
#
loop_
_entity.id
_entity.type
_entity.pdbx_description
1 polymer ?
#
loop_
_entity_poly.entity_id
_entity_poly.type
_entity_poly.pdbx_seq_one_letter_code
_entity_poly.pdbx_strand_id
1 'polypeptide(L)'
;MIEPLEIETELLAFLRRDIFSPEIKLDAGTDLVAAGFDSMSLVKVLLHIETKFGKWIPEGEITNEALASVSALAATVARVLNEN
;
A
#
# COMPACT_ATOMS: atom_id res chain seq x y z
N MET A 1 13.67 -8.30 9.70
CA MET A 1 12.89 -8.39 8.46
C MET A 1 11.45 -7.95 8.70
N ILE A 2 10.90 -7.16 7.78
CA ILE A 2 9.54 -6.65 7.88
C ILE A 2 8.60 -7.64 7.19
N GLU A 3 7.58 -8.10 7.92
CA GLU A 3 6.63 -9.07 7.38
C GLU A 3 5.56 -8.41 6.54
N PRO A 4 5.11 -9.06 5.44
CA PRO A 4 4.03 -8.50 4.62
C PRO A 4 2.75 -8.21 5.42
N LEU A 5 2.42 -9.05 6.40
CA LEU A 5 1.23 -8.83 7.21
C LEU A 5 1.31 -7.53 8.03
N GLU A 6 2.49 -7.20 8.51
CA GLU A 6 2.72 -5.94 9.23
C GLU A 6 2.44 -4.75 8.30
N ILE A 7 2.94 -4.81 7.06
CA ILE A 7 2.72 -3.76 6.07
C ILE A 7 1.24 -3.69 5.71
N GLU A 8 0.60 -4.85 5.53
CA GLU A 8 -0.82 -4.91 5.18
C GLU A 8 -1.68 -4.22 6.24
N THR A 9 -1.42 -4.50 7.51
CA THR A 9 -2.13 -3.89 8.63
C THR A 9 -1.96 -2.38 8.61
N GLU A 10 -0.73 -1.91 8.39
CA GLU A 10 -0.42 -0.49 8.34
C GLU A 10 -1.10 0.18 7.15
N LEU A 11 -1.07 -0.48 5.98
CA LEU A 11 -1.69 0.05 4.77
C LEU A 11 -3.20 0.17 4.93
N LEU A 12 -3.84 -0.87 5.48
CA LEU A 12 -5.29 -0.82 5.69
C LEU A 12 -5.68 0.34 6.59
N ALA A 13 -4.94 0.55 7.67
CA ALA A 13 -5.22 1.65 8.59
C ALA A 13 -5.06 3.01 7.88
N PHE A 14 -3.98 3.17 7.11
CA PHE A 14 -3.72 4.41 6.39
C PHE A 14 -4.77 4.68 5.31
N LEU A 15 -5.09 3.65 4.52
CA LEU A 15 -6.06 3.79 3.44
C LEU A 15 -7.43 4.18 3.97
N ARG A 16 -7.84 3.58 5.09
CA ARG A 16 -9.12 3.91 5.72
C ARG A 16 -9.15 5.32 6.27
N ARG A 17 -8.03 5.79 6.79
CA ARG A 17 -7.96 7.10 7.43
C ARG A 17 -7.82 8.23 6.42
N ASP A 18 -6.97 8.04 5.39
CA ASP A 18 -6.51 9.16 4.58
C ASP A 18 -6.82 9.07 3.08
N ILE A 19 -7.22 7.91 2.56
CA ILE A 19 -7.39 7.71 1.12
C ILE A 19 -8.85 7.49 0.73
N PHE A 20 -9.52 6.55 1.40
CA PHE A 20 -10.89 6.17 1.04
C PHE A 20 -11.90 6.67 2.06
N SER A 21 -13.12 6.90 1.58
CA SER A 21 -14.20 7.30 2.49
C SER A 21 -14.67 6.10 3.32
N PRO A 22 -15.34 6.36 4.47
CA PRO A 22 -15.80 5.27 5.35
C PRO A 22 -16.78 4.29 4.71
N GLU A 23 -17.45 4.69 3.62
CA GLU A 23 -18.37 3.83 2.91
C GLU A 23 -17.67 2.71 2.15
N ILE A 24 -16.40 2.90 1.82
CA ILE A 24 -15.62 1.89 1.10
C ILE A 24 -15.17 0.82 2.09
N LYS A 25 -15.59 -0.41 1.85
CA LYS A 25 -15.19 -1.53 2.69
C LYS A 25 -13.87 -2.08 2.19
N LEU A 26 -12.84 -1.94 3.01
CA LEU A 26 -11.49 -2.37 2.66
C LEU A 26 -11.10 -3.62 3.44
N ASP A 27 -10.50 -4.57 2.73
CA ASP A 27 -9.86 -5.72 3.35
C ASP A 27 -8.64 -6.09 2.52
N ALA A 28 -7.97 -7.17 2.90
CA ALA A 28 -6.73 -7.59 2.25
C ALA A 28 -6.92 -7.92 0.76
N GLY A 29 -8.12 -8.33 0.37
CA GLY A 29 -8.43 -8.73 -1.00
C GLY A 29 -8.98 -7.62 -1.88
N THR A 30 -9.19 -6.42 -1.34
CA THR A 30 -9.79 -5.33 -2.10
C THR A 30 -8.90 -4.94 -3.28
N ASP A 31 -9.51 -4.91 -4.49
CA ASP A 31 -8.86 -4.41 -5.69
C ASP A 31 -8.76 -2.89 -5.57
N LEU A 32 -7.54 -2.39 -5.44
CA LEU A 32 -7.34 -0.97 -5.18
C LEU A 32 -7.75 -0.09 -6.35
N VAL A 33 -7.46 -0.53 -7.59
CA VAL A 33 -7.83 0.25 -8.78
C VAL A 33 -9.34 0.34 -8.89
N ALA A 34 -10.04 -0.78 -8.69
CA ALA A 34 -11.49 -0.81 -8.75
C ALA A 34 -12.12 0.05 -7.65
N ALA A 35 -11.45 0.18 -6.51
CA ALA A 35 -11.93 0.99 -5.38
C ALA A 35 -11.68 2.49 -5.58
N GLY A 36 -10.92 2.87 -6.62
CA GLY A 36 -10.67 4.29 -6.90
C GLY A 36 -9.27 4.78 -6.56
N PHE A 37 -8.34 3.86 -6.32
CA PHE A 37 -6.95 4.22 -6.04
C PHE A 37 -6.32 4.82 -7.30
N ASP A 38 -5.81 6.04 -7.20
CA ASP A 38 -5.23 6.76 -8.33
C ASP A 38 -3.78 7.16 -8.04
N SER A 39 -3.18 7.92 -8.96
CA SER A 39 -1.77 8.32 -8.82
C SER A 39 -1.55 9.23 -7.61
N MET A 40 -2.52 10.06 -7.24
CA MET A 40 -2.41 10.89 -6.05
C MET A 40 -2.44 10.03 -4.79
N SER A 41 -3.29 9.00 -4.78
CA SER A 41 -3.34 8.04 -3.68
C SER A 41 -2.01 7.32 -3.55
N LEU A 42 -1.41 6.94 -4.68
CA LEU A 42 -0.11 6.26 -4.68
C LEU A 42 0.98 7.13 -4.05
N VAL A 43 1.03 8.42 -4.43
CA VAL A 43 2.03 9.33 -3.86
C VAL A 43 1.86 9.41 -2.34
N LYS A 44 0.62 9.51 -1.86
CA LYS A 44 0.35 9.58 -0.43
C LYS A 44 0.80 8.31 0.30
N VAL A 45 0.55 7.15 -0.31
CA VAL A 45 0.98 5.88 0.26
C VAL A 45 2.51 5.80 0.33
N LEU A 46 3.19 6.18 -0.75
CA LEU A 46 4.66 6.13 -0.77
C LEU A 46 5.27 7.05 0.28
N LEU A 47 4.70 8.25 0.46
CA LEU A 47 5.16 9.18 1.49
C LEU A 47 4.92 8.59 2.89
N HIS A 48 3.78 7.94 3.09
CA HIS A 48 3.48 7.32 4.38
C HIS A 48 4.47 6.18 4.69
N ILE A 49 4.78 5.36 3.70
CA ILE A 49 5.74 4.27 3.87
C ILE A 49 7.13 4.83 4.22
N GLU A 50 7.55 5.88 3.52
CA GLU A 50 8.83 6.51 3.81
C GLU A 50 8.87 7.04 5.24
N THR A 51 7.81 7.71 5.66
CA THR A 51 7.72 8.27 7.01
C THR A 51 7.75 7.19 8.08
N LYS A 52 7.01 6.10 7.83
CA LYS A 52 6.85 5.04 8.83
C LYS A 52 8.03 4.08 8.89
N PHE A 53 8.59 3.74 7.73
CA PHE A 53 9.60 2.69 7.62
C PHE A 53 10.98 3.21 7.20
N GLY A 54 11.09 4.48 6.89
CA GLY A 54 12.38 5.12 6.61
C GLY A 54 12.95 4.85 5.24
N LYS A 55 12.18 4.30 4.31
CA LYS A 55 12.68 3.98 2.97
C LYS A 55 11.66 4.35 1.91
N TRP A 56 12.11 5.05 0.88
CA TRP A 56 11.28 5.40 -0.27
C TRP A 56 11.15 4.18 -1.18
N ILE A 57 9.91 3.88 -1.58
CA ILE A 57 9.61 2.81 -2.53
C ILE A 57 9.56 3.43 -3.92
N PRO A 58 10.43 3.03 -4.87
CA PRO A 58 10.37 3.59 -6.22
C PRO A 58 9.03 3.29 -6.88
N GLU A 59 8.48 4.31 -7.53
CA GLU A 59 7.15 4.21 -8.14
C GLU A 59 7.07 3.06 -9.14
N GLY A 60 8.16 2.79 -9.87
CA GLY A 60 8.21 1.71 -10.84
C GLY A 60 8.05 0.31 -10.25
N GLU A 61 8.21 0.16 -8.94
CA GLU A 61 7.98 -1.12 -8.26
C GLU A 61 6.50 -1.41 -8.08
N ILE A 62 5.65 -0.39 -8.20
CA ILE A 62 4.21 -0.53 -7.99
C ILE A 62 3.54 -0.79 -9.32
N THR A 63 3.38 -2.06 -9.64
CA THR A 63 2.78 -2.51 -10.91
C THR A 63 1.26 -2.65 -10.75
N ASN A 64 0.58 -2.92 -11.86
CA ASN A 64 -0.86 -3.22 -11.81
C ASN A 64 -1.14 -4.44 -10.95
N GLU A 65 -0.25 -5.44 -10.99
CA GLU A 65 -0.38 -6.63 -10.16
C GLU A 65 -0.28 -6.29 -8.69
N ALA A 66 0.59 -5.34 -8.33
CA ALA A 66 0.72 -4.90 -6.95
C ALA A 66 -0.54 -4.18 -6.46
N LEU A 67 -1.30 -3.56 -7.36
CA LEU A 67 -2.52 -2.85 -7.01
C LEU A 67 -3.77 -3.73 -7.10
N ALA A 68 -3.61 -5.00 -7.46
CA ALA A 68 -4.73 -5.93 -7.55
C ALA A 68 -5.39 -6.21 -6.20
N SER A 69 -4.66 -6.03 -5.11
CA SER A 69 -5.21 -6.16 -3.76
C SER A 69 -4.30 -5.44 -2.76
N VAL A 70 -4.84 -5.16 -1.59
CA VAL A 70 -4.03 -4.60 -0.51
C VAL A 70 -2.93 -5.58 -0.12
N SER A 71 -3.25 -6.87 -0.10
CA SER A 71 -2.29 -7.93 0.19
C SER A 71 -1.12 -7.93 -0.81
N ALA A 72 -1.44 -7.78 -2.11
CA ALA A 72 -0.41 -7.73 -3.16
C ALA A 72 0.49 -6.49 -2.99
N LEU A 73 -0.11 -5.35 -2.68
CA LEU A 73 0.65 -4.14 -2.44
C LEU A 73 1.57 -4.30 -1.22
N ALA A 74 1.04 -4.88 -0.16
CA ALA A 74 1.82 -5.13 1.04
C ALA A 74 3.01 -6.05 0.78
N ALA A 75 2.80 -7.10 -0.02
CA ALA A 75 3.88 -8.02 -0.38
C ALA A 75 4.98 -7.30 -1.17
N THR A 76 4.58 -6.44 -2.12
CA THR A 76 5.53 -5.68 -2.92
C THR A 76 6.34 -4.72 -2.04
N VAL A 77 5.66 -3.99 -1.17
CA VAL A 77 6.32 -3.04 -0.27
C VAL A 77 7.29 -3.78 0.67
N ALA A 78 6.84 -4.88 1.25
CA ALA A 78 7.69 -5.66 2.15
C ALA A 78 8.95 -6.15 1.44
N ARG A 79 8.81 -6.62 0.20
CA ARG A 79 9.95 -7.07 -0.59
C ARG A 79 10.98 -5.95 -0.76
N VAL A 80 10.50 -4.76 -1.17
CA VAL A 80 11.41 -3.63 -1.40
C VAL A 80 12.05 -3.17 -0.09
N LEU A 81 11.28 -3.10 1.00
CA LEU A 81 11.80 -2.69 2.30
C LEU A 81 12.89 -3.64 2.81
N ASN A 82 12.80 -4.92 2.45
CA ASN A 82 13.75 -5.93 2.89
C ASN A 82 14.96 -6.07 1.95
N GLU A 83 14.97 -5.37 0.82
CA GLU A 83 16.11 -5.37 -0.09
C GLU A 83 17.23 -4.49 0.47
N ASN A 84 18.44 -4.89 0.18
CA ASN A 84 19.62 -4.11 0.60
C ASN A 84 20.08 -3.14 -0.47
#